data_c11d8043e3637e2be764e11e72fc08c9
#
_entry.id   c11d8043e3637e2be764e11e72fc08c9
#
_cell.length_a   1.000
_cell.length_b   1.000
_cell.length_c   1.000
_cell.angle_alpha   90.00
_cell.angle_beta   90.00
_cell.angle_gamma   90.00
#
_symmetry.space_group_name_H-M   'P 1'
#
loop_
_entity.id
_entity.type
_entity.pdbx_description
1 polymer ?
#
loop_
_entity_poly.entity_id
_entity_poly.type
_entity_poly.pdbx_seq_one_letter_code
_entity_poly.pdbx_strand_id
1 'polypeptide(L)' 'MAQGTVKWFNADKGYGFIAPDDGTPDVFVHHSAIEAEGFRSLEDNQRVEYTVTRGPKGPQAEQVRSA' A
#
# COMPACT_ATOMS: atom_id res chain seq x y z
N MET A 1 -12.78 0.87 4.73
CA MET A 1 -11.39 0.73 4.28
C MET A 1 -11.32 -0.18 3.08
N ALA A 2 -10.43 0.14 2.15
CA ALA A 2 -10.25 -0.68 0.97
C ALA A 2 -9.34 -1.87 1.28
N GLN A 3 -9.44 -2.90 0.46
CA GLN A 3 -8.56 -4.05 0.54
C GLN A 3 -7.93 -4.31 -0.81
N GLY A 4 -6.74 -4.86 -0.81
CA GLY A 4 -6.04 -5.17 -2.03
C GLY A 4 -4.85 -6.07 -1.79
N THR A 5 -4.09 -6.30 -2.86
CA THR A 5 -2.91 -7.14 -2.85
C THR A 5 -1.71 -6.31 -3.28
N VAL A 6 -0.62 -6.40 -2.54
CA VAL A 6 0.61 -5.69 -2.90
C VAL A 6 1.16 -6.28 -4.20
N LYS A 7 1.35 -5.44 -5.21
CA LYS A 7 1.97 -5.86 -6.47
C LYS A 7 3.47 -6.01 -6.29
N TRP A 8 4.08 -5.01 -5.70
CA TRP A 8 5.50 -5.04 -5.34
C TRP A 8 5.77 -3.90 -4.36
N PHE A 9 6.83 -4.05 -3.61
CA PHE A 9 7.27 -3.02 -2.68
C PHE A 9 8.79 -3.03 -2.62
N ASN A 10 9.40 -1.84 -2.77
CA ASN A 10 10.85 -1.70 -2.70
C ASN A 10 11.22 -1.09 -1.34
N ALA A 11 11.72 -1.91 -0.44
CA ALA A 11 12.06 -1.46 0.92
C ALA A 11 13.20 -0.45 0.92
N ASP A 12 14.12 -0.56 -0.04
CA ASP A 12 15.25 0.39 -0.12
C ASP A 12 14.78 1.78 -0.51
N LYS A 13 13.85 1.87 -1.43
CA LYS A 13 13.29 3.16 -1.86
C LYS A 13 12.12 3.60 -1.00
N GLY A 14 11.51 2.67 -0.29
CA GLY A 14 10.43 2.96 0.64
C GLY A 14 9.07 3.17 0.03
N TYR A 15 8.79 2.57 -1.13
CA TYR A 15 7.47 2.68 -1.75
C TYR A 15 7.15 1.48 -2.62
N GLY A 16 5.88 1.37 -2.98
CA GLY A 16 5.40 0.31 -3.85
C GLY A 16 3.99 0.60 -4.33
N PHE A 17 3.33 -0.43 -4.83
CA PHE A 17 1.97 -0.32 -5.36
C PHE A 17 1.09 -1.46 -4.88
N ILE A 18 -0.18 -1.13 -4.67
CA ILE A 18 -1.21 -2.08 -4.27
C ILE A 18 -2.22 -2.20 -5.42
N ALA A 19 -2.60 -3.43 -5.75
CA ALA A 19 -3.66 -3.69 -6.70
C ALA A 19 -4.98 -3.82 -5.92
N PRO A 20 -5.89 -2.85 -6.03
CA PRO A 20 -7.17 -2.93 -5.31
C PRO A 20 -8.03 -4.11 -5.75
N ASP A 21 -8.78 -4.68 -4.81
CA ASP A 21 -9.66 -5.80 -5.10
C ASP A 21 -10.80 -5.45 -6.05
N ASP A 22 -11.19 -4.17 -6.08
CA ASP A 22 -12.31 -3.72 -6.90
C ASP A 22 -11.94 -3.45 -8.36
N GLY A 23 -10.71 -3.72 -8.75
CA GLY A 23 -10.26 -3.56 -10.13
C GLY A 23 -9.92 -2.14 -10.54
N THR A 24 -9.91 -1.21 -9.61
CA THR A 24 -9.48 0.16 -9.91
C THR A 24 -7.98 0.22 -10.13
N PRO A 25 -7.45 1.34 -10.69
CA PRO A 25 -6.01 1.46 -10.93
C PRO A 25 -5.18 1.30 -9.66
N ASP A 26 -3.93 0.88 -9.84
CA ASP A 26 -3.00 0.65 -8.73
C ASP A 26 -2.88 1.87 -7.85
N VAL A 27 -2.73 1.61 -6.55
CA VAL A 27 -2.62 2.66 -5.54
C VAL A 27 -1.18 2.72 -5.05
N PHE A 28 -0.61 3.92 -5.04
CA PHE A 28 0.74 4.14 -4.52
C PHE A 28 0.75 4.00 -3.01
N VAL A 29 1.79 3.35 -2.48
CA VAL A 29 1.98 3.22 -1.03
C VAL A 29 3.42 3.57 -0.67
N HIS A 30 3.58 4.44 0.34
CA HIS A 30 4.88 4.83 0.88
C HIS A 30 5.07 4.19 2.25
N HIS A 31 6.32 3.91 2.63
CA HIS A 31 6.59 3.24 3.90
C HIS A 31 6.02 3.97 5.11
N SER A 32 5.92 5.30 5.03
CA SER A 32 5.35 6.08 6.12
C SER A 32 3.86 5.84 6.33
N ALA A 33 3.19 5.28 5.34
CA ALA A 33 1.77 4.96 5.41
C ALA A 33 1.50 3.58 6.03
N ILE A 34 2.52 2.78 6.22
CA ILE A 34 2.38 1.43 6.76
C ILE A 34 2.30 1.49 8.28
N GLU A 35 1.21 0.97 8.84
CA GLU A 35 1.03 0.86 10.28
C GLU A 35 1.59 -0.47 10.76
N ALA A 36 2.86 -0.48 11.12
CA ALA A 36 3.50 -1.68 11.63
C ALA A 36 4.54 -1.28 12.66
N GLU A 37 4.74 -2.13 13.65
CA GLU A 37 5.81 -1.97 14.61
C GLU A 37 7.12 -2.43 13.98
N GLY A 38 8.18 -1.66 14.19
CA GLY A 38 9.50 -2.01 13.69
C GLY A 38 9.63 -1.75 12.19
N PHE A 39 10.04 -2.75 11.44
CA PHE A 39 10.36 -2.59 10.03
C PHE A 39 9.11 -2.42 9.17
N ARG A 40 9.01 -1.32 8.45
CA ARG A 40 7.85 -0.98 7.62
C ARG A 40 8.08 -1.41 6.18
N SER A 41 7.74 -2.64 5.88
CA SER A 41 7.83 -3.14 4.52
C SER A 41 6.65 -4.06 4.23
N LEU A 42 6.40 -4.27 2.93
CA LEU A 42 5.36 -5.16 2.46
C LEU A 42 5.98 -6.19 1.54
N GLU A 43 5.39 -7.38 1.51
CA GLU A 43 5.86 -8.44 0.62
C GLU A 43 5.00 -8.49 -0.64
N ASP A 44 5.55 -9.00 -1.73
CA ASP A 44 4.81 -9.20 -2.96
C ASP A 44 3.63 -10.14 -2.70
N ASN A 45 2.49 -9.79 -3.24
CA ASN A 45 1.24 -10.56 -3.10
C ASN A 45 0.65 -10.57 -1.68
N GLN A 46 1.15 -9.74 -0.77
CA GLN A 46 0.59 -9.64 0.56
C GLN A 46 -0.79 -8.98 0.53
N ARG A 47 -1.73 -9.52 1.31
CA ARG A 47 -3.06 -8.91 1.44
C ARG A 47 -2.99 -7.77 2.45
N VAL A 48 -3.57 -6.63 2.11
CA VAL A 48 -3.54 -5.44 2.97
C VAL A 48 -4.89 -4.75 3.00
N GLU A 49 -5.12 -4.02 4.09
CA GLU A 49 -6.21 -3.06 4.20
C GLU A 49 -5.61 -1.66 4.23
N TYR A 50 -6.32 -0.71 3.66
CA TYR A 50 -5.80 0.66 3.57
C TYR A 50 -6.92 1.64 3.31
N THR A 51 -6.63 2.93 3.50
CA THR A 51 -7.52 4.04 3.15
C THR A 51 -6.96 4.71 1.92
N VAL A 52 -7.79 4.94 0.91
CA VAL A 52 -7.38 5.61 -0.32
C VAL A 52 -7.53 7.11 -0.14
N THR A 53 -6.45 7.83 -0.41
CA THR A 53 -6.46 9.30 -0.41
C THR A 53 -5.89 9.79 -1.73
N ARG A 54 -6.00 11.07 -2.01
CA ARG A 54 -5.40 11.66 -3.19
C ARG A 54 -4.12 12.39 -2.81
N GLY A 55 -3.04 12.02 -3.49
CA GLY A 55 -1.75 12.67 -3.30
C GLY A 55 -1.26 13.29 -4.61
N PRO A 56 -0.07 13.87 -4.58
CA PRO A 56 0.53 14.50 -5.78
C PRO A 56 0.69 13.54 -6.96
N LYS A 57 0.80 12.25 -6.68
CA LYS A 57 1.00 11.23 -7.71
C LYS A 57 -0.28 10.48 -8.06
N GLY A 58 -1.42 10.91 -7.55
CA GLY A 58 -2.71 10.26 -7.78
C GLY A 58 -3.18 9.49 -6.55
N PRO A 59 -3.95 8.39 -6.73
CA PRO A 59 -4.44 7.61 -5.60
C PRO A 59 -3.29 7.07 -4.76
N GLN A 60 -3.43 7.20 -3.45
CA GLN A 60 -2.38 6.90 -2.50
C GLN A 60 -2.98 6.17 -1.31
N ALA A 61 -2.29 5.16 -0.80
CA ALA A 61 -2.74 4.40 0.35
C ALA A 61 -2.22 5.02 1.64
N GLU A 62 -3.06 5.03 2.65
CA GLU A 62 -2.69 5.44 4.01
C GLU A 62 -3.25 4.45 5.00
N GLN A 63 -2.68 4.42 6.19
CA GLN A 63 -3.10 3.50 7.26
C GLN A 63 -3.09 2.05 6.77
N VAL A 64 -2.01 1.68 6.08
CA VAL A 64 -1.87 0.35 5.49
C VAL A 64 -1.49 -0.66 6.58
N ARG A 65 -2.20 -1.78 6.60
CA ARG A 65 -1.91 -2.86 7.54
C ARG A 65 -2.26 -4.21 6.90
N SER A 66 -1.72 -5.27 7.48
CA SER A 66 -2.03 -6.62 7.00
C SER A 66 -3.51 -6.92 7.18
N ALA A 67 -4.10 -7.50 6.17
CA ALA A 67 -5.51 -7.90 6.21
C ALA A 67 -5.66 -9.29 6.81
#